data_aa75efdc1fdd3a99a6815dd74e53c126
#
_entry.id   aa75efdc1fdd3a99a6815dd74e53c126
#
_cell.length_a   1.000
_cell.length_b   1.000
_cell.length_c   1.000
_cell.angle_alpha   90.00
_cell.angle_beta   90.00
_cell.angle_gamma   90.00
#
_symmetry.space_group_name_H-M   'P 1'
#
loop_
_entity.id
_entity.type
_entity.pdbx_description
1 polymer ?
#
loop_
_entity_poly.entity_id
_entity_poly.type
_entity_poly.pdbx_seq_one_letter_code
_entity_poly.pdbx_strand_id
1 'polypeptide(L)'
;MTVPKLAISLAFAAALTACQQPAAPKADGDAAGNAVVPAVASAPNMWNGGQAKPLDIQVAHPNGAVLQLTSLQSRPTDTVVGIRVINGRDQDIDLNRYSSSRDGYLLLDSGERLYLSPPSTNMRLSIPAGQTFEGELVFLGRMPAINSAVLVLNEDGSRDNQNTATPGFRIDLPLATGQAGARR
;
A
#
# COMPACT_ATOMS: atom_id res chain seq x y z
N MET A 1 -51.34 22.91 -1.37
CA MET A 1 -50.66 23.02 -2.67
C MET A 1 -50.14 21.65 -3.06
N THR A 2 -50.78 21.05 -4.04
CA THR A 2 -50.65 19.64 -4.43
C THR A 2 -49.74 19.56 -5.67
N VAL A 3 -48.65 18.77 -5.60
CA VAL A 3 -47.74 18.59 -6.71
C VAL A 3 -48.03 17.25 -7.40
N PRO A 4 -48.21 17.21 -8.72
CA PRO A 4 -48.53 15.95 -9.44
C PRO A 4 -47.28 15.11 -9.70
N LYS A 5 -47.43 13.79 -9.53
CA LYS A 5 -46.48 12.76 -9.89
C LYS A 5 -46.52 12.55 -11.42
N LEU A 6 -45.38 12.73 -12.08
CA LEU A 6 -45.19 12.36 -13.49
C LEU A 6 -44.56 10.99 -13.55
N ALA A 7 -45.31 10.01 -14.07
CA ALA A 7 -44.81 8.67 -14.36
C ALA A 7 -44.34 8.60 -15.81
N ILE A 8 -43.03 8.31 -16.05
CA ILE A 8 -42.50 8.06 -17.38
C ILE A 8 -42.21 6.56 -17.49
N SER A 9 -43.01 5.86 -18.27
CA SER A 9 -42.80 4.49 -18.66
C SER A 9 -41.89 4.43 -19.88
N LEU A 10 -40.73 3.84 -19.77
CA LEU A 10 -39.82 3.53 -20.88
C LEU A 10 -39.95 2.05 -21.23
N ALA A 11 -40.52 1.75 -22.39
CA ALA A 11 -40.56 0.41 -22.97
C ALA A 11 -39.22 0.09 -23.66
N PHE A 12 -38.55 -0.96 -23.24
CA PHE A 12 -37.33 -1.50 -23.89
C PHE A 12 -37.75 -2.63 -24.83
N ALA A 13 -37.57 -2.44 -26.14
CA ALA A 13 -37.69 -3.46 -27.17
C ALA A 13 -36.38 -4.28 -27.23
N ALA A 14 -36.48 -5.58 -26.99
CA ALA A 14 -35.38 -6.53 -27.14
C ALA A 14 -35.26 -6.96 -28.62
N ALA A 15 -34.16 -6.65 -29.26
CA ALA A 15 -33.79 -7.18 -30.58
C ALA A 15 -32.89 -8.42 -30.37
N LEU A 16 -33.43 -9.61 -30.72
CA LEU A 16 -32.70 -10.86 -30.81
C LEU A 16 -31.94 -10.94 -32.12
N THR A 17 -30.61 -10.77 -32.06
CA THR A 17 -29.71 -11.09 -33.19
C THR A 17 -29.18 -12.51 -33.01
N ALA A 18 -29.64 -13.43 -33.89
CA ALA A 18 -29.12 -14.76 -34.02
C ALA A 18 -27.76 -14.75 -34.69
N CYS A 19 -26.70 -15.12 -33.97
CA CYS A 19 -25.41 -15.43 -34.55
C CYS A 19 -25.38 -16.84 -35.08
N GLN A 20 -25.25 -16.97 -36.41
CA GLN A 20 -25.00 -18.23 -37.09
C GLN A 20 -23.58 -18.71 -36.78
N GLN A 21 -23.51 -19.96 -36.33
CA GLN A 21 -22.29 -20.70 -36.02
C GLN A 21 -21.72 -21.29 -37.33
N PRO A 22 -20.48 -21.00 -37.73
CA PRO A 22 -19.88 -21.72 -38.87
C PRO A 22 -19.42 -23.11 -38.43
N ALA A 23 -19.67 -24.08 -39.32
CA ALA A 23 -19.35 -25.48 -39.17
C ALA A 23 -17.84 -25.73 -38.95
N ALA A 24 -17.53 -26.67 -38.05
CA ALA A 24 -16.18 -27.13 -37.76
C ALA A 24 -15.61 -27.96 -38.94
N PRO A 25 -14.32 -27.78 -39.29
CA PRO A 25 -13.58 -28.78 -40.05
C PRO A 25 -13.06 -29.84 -39.07
N LYS A 26 -13.30 -31.11 -39.38
CA LYS A 26 -12.60 -32.24 -38.82
C LYS A 26 -11.14 -32.21 -39.27
N ALA A 27 -10.24 -32.28 -38.33
CA ALA A 27 -8.85 -32.65 -38.59
C ALA A 27 -8.39 -33.58 -37.51
N ASP A 28 -8.13 -34.80 -37.92
CA ASP A 28 -7.34 -35.79 -37.17
C ASP A 28 -5.88 -35.27 -37.05
N GLY A 29 -5.28 -35.46 -35.90
CA GLY A 29 -3.85 -35.17 -35.73
C GLY A 29 -3.46 -35.02 -34.27
N ASP A 30 -2.93 -36.09 -33.69
CA ASP A 30 -2.16 -36.10 -32.47
C ASP A 30 -1.08 -35.01 -32.46
N ALA A 31 -1.17 -34.07 -31.52
CA ALA A 31 -0.02 -33.36 -31.01
C ALA A 31 -0.34 -32.90 -29.59
N ALA A 32 0.23 -33.61 -28.61
CA ALA A 32 0.34 -33.16 -27.24
C ALA A 32 1.12 -31.84 -27.22
N GLY A 33 0.43 -30.74 -27.51
CA GLY A 33 0.93 -29.39 -27.34
C GLY A 33 0.96 -29.08 -25.85
N ASN A 34 2.14 -29.17 -25.23
CA ASN A 34 2.40 -28.51 -23.96
C ASN A 34 1.95 -27.07 -24.06
N ALA A 35 0.81 -26.74 -23.48
CA ALA A 35 0.44 -25.36 -23.23
C ALA A 35 1.49 -24.77 -22.28
N VAL A 36 2.47 -24.12 -22.87
CA VAL A 36 3.40 -23.26 -22.15
C VAL A 36 2.55 -22.14 -21.56
N VAL A 37 2.12 -22.31 -20.33
CA VAL A 37 1.62 -21.20 -19.52
C VAL A 37 2.76 -20.17 -19.55
N PRO A 38 2.53 -18.94 -20.08
CA PRO A 38 3.58 -17.94 -20.03
C PRO A 38 3.95 -17.74 -18.57
N ALA A 39 5.14 -18.17 -18.18
CA ALA A 39 5.71 -17.85 -16.89
C ALA A 39 5.62 -16.32 -16.78
N VAL A 40 4.82 -15.82 -15.86
CA VAL A 40 4.81 -14.41 -15.51
C VAL A 40 6.25 -14.09 -15.16
N ALA A 41 6.93 -13.36 -16.04
CA ALA A 41 8.33 -13.03 -15.86
C ALA A 41 8.40 -12.27 -14.53
N SER A 42 8.90 -12.92 -13.49
CA SER A 42 9.21 -12.30 -12.23
C SER A 42 10.09 -11.11 -12.57
N ALA A 43 9.61 -9.89 -12.33
CA ALA A 43 10.38 -8.71 -12.67
C ALA A 43 11.70 -8.81 -11.90
N PRO A 44 12.84 -9.04 -12.58
CA PRO A 44 14.10 -9.23 -11.90
C PRO A 44 14.40 -7.96 -11.12
N ASN A 45 14.80 -8.08 -9.88
CA ASN A 45 15.24 -7.02 -8.96
C ASN A 45 14.18 -6.24 -8.18
N MET A 46 12.96 -6.77 -7.98
CA MET A 46 12.06 -6.22 -6.96
C MET A 46 12.17 -7.03 -5.65
N TRP A 47 12.11 -6.33 -4.52
CA TRP A 47 12.04 -7.00 -3.22
C TRP A 47 10.83 -7.96 -3.18
N ASN A 48 11.05 -9.15 -2.63
CA ASN A 48 10.06 -10.24 -2.56
C ASN A 48 9.36 -10.55 -3.91
N GLY A 49 10.06 -10.32 -5.05
CA GLY A 49 9.49 -10.54 -6.38
C GLY A 49 8.26 -9.67 -6.68
N GLY A 50 8.08 -8.55 -5.97
CA GLY A 50 6.92 -7.67 -6.10
C GLY A 50 5.67 -8.15 -5.35
N GLN A 51 5.74 -9.27 -4.64
CA GLN A 51 4.62 -9.77 -3.84
C GLN A 51 4.52 -9.01 -2.50
N ALA A 52 3.31 -8.75 -2.06
CA ALA A 52 3.08 -8.19 -0.73
C ALA A 52 3.50 -9.21 0.35
N LYS A 53 4.21 -8.73 1.36
CA LYS A 53 4.58 -9.52 2.54
C LYS A 53 3.91 -8.91 3.77
N PRO A 54 3.20 -9.70 4.58
CA PRO A 54 2.66 -9.23 5.84
C PRO A 54 3.81 -8.86 6.80
N LEU A 55 3.60 -7.80 7.56
CA LEU A 55 4.44 -7.35 8.65
C LEU A 55 3.63 -7.37 9.94
N ASP A 56 4.32 -7.53 11.07
CA ASP A 56 3.75 -7.38 12.41
C ASP A 56 4.76 -6.59 13.27
N ILE A 57 4.87 -5.29 12.97
CA ILE A 57 5.78 -4.39 13.67
C ILE A 57 4.97 -3.29 14.30
N GLN A 58 5.05 -3.15 15.60
CA GLN A 58 4.36 -2.12 16.35
C GLN A 58 5.34 -1.26 17.12
N VAL A 59 5.19 0.06 17.00
CA VAL A 59 5.98 1.06 17.72
C VAL A 59 5.04 2.05 18.41
N ALA A 60 5.18 2.19 19.71
CA ALA A 60 4.49 3.21 20.49
C ALA A 60 5.38 4.45 20.61
N HIS A 61 4.78 5.61 20.41
CA HIS A 61 5.43 6.90 20.65
C HIS A 61 5.04 7.42 22.05
N PRO A 62 5.95 8.10 22.79
CA PRO A 62 5.65 8.62 24.13
C PRO A 62 4.48 9.59 24.18
N ASN A 63 4.09 10.20 23.05
CA ASN A 63 2.90 11.06 22.97
C ASN A 63 1.55 10.30 23.02
N GLY A 64 1.56 8.96 23.05
CA GLY A 64 0.35 8.13 23.06
C GLY A 64 -0.11 7.66 21.69
N ALA A 65 0.62 7.99 20.60
CA ALA A 65 0.36 7.40 19.29
C ALA A 65 1.00 6.02 19.16
N VAL A 66 0.33 5.10 18.48
CA VAL A 66 0.86 3.77 18.15
C VAL A 66 0.83 3.57 16.65
N LEU A 67 1.98 3.27 16.05
CA LEU A 67 2.10 2.93 14.63
C LEU A 67 2.36 1.44 14.48
N GLN A 68 1.52 0.76 13.73
CA GLN A 68 1.66 -0.63 13.33
C GLN A 68 1.90 -0.72 11.83
N LEU A 69 2.93 -1.45 11.41
CA LEU A 69 3.19 -1.79 10.03
C LEU A 69 2.57 -3.17 9.76
N THR A 70 1.67 -3.24 8.78
CA THR A 70 0.86 -4.44 8.51
C THR A 70 1.31 -5.20 7.27
N SER A 71 1.93 -4.50 6.31
CA SER A 71 2.43 -5.10 5.08
C SER A 71 3.50 -4.24 4.41
N LEU A 72 4.25 -4.88 3.50
CA LEU A 72 5.20 -4.19 2.62
C LEU A 72 5.14 -4.83 1.23
N GLN A 73 5.12 -4.01 0.19
CA GLN A 73 5.14 -4.44 -1.20
C GLN A 73 5.99 -3.49 -2.04
N SER A 74 6.91 -4.05 -2.84
CA SER A 74 7.56 -3.31 -3.93
C SER A 74 6.75 -3.49 -5.21
N ARG A 75 6.37 -2.38 -5.85
CA ARG A 75 5.66 -2.33 -7.14
C ARG A 75 6.61 -1.81 -8.23
N PRO A 76 6.27 -1.89 -9.52
CA PRO A 76 7.15 -1.40 -10.58
C PRO A 76 7.56 0.06 -10.48
N THR A 77 6.69 0.93 -9.97
CA THR A 77 6.88 2.39 -9.90
C THR A 77 6.99 2.95 -8.49
N ASP A 78 6.53 2.18 -7.51
CA ASP A 78 6.41 2.64 -6.13
C ASP A 78 6.62 1.48 -5.14
N THR A 79 6.76 1.83 -3.88
CA THR A 79 6.82 0.90 -2.75
C THR A 79 5.73 1.27 -1.76
N VAL A 80 4.99 0.29 -1.29
CA VAL A 80 3.83 0.51 -0.43
C VAL A 80 4.03 -0.16 0.91
N VAL A 81 3.75 0.57 1.97
CA VAL A 81 3.72 0.08 3.36
C VAL A 81 2.30 0.19 3.89
N GLY A 82 1.69 -0.94 4.22
CA GLY A 82 0.41 -0.98 4.93
C GLY A 82 0.61 -0.56 6.38
N ILE A 83 -0.26 0.31 6.88
CA ILE A 83 -0.19 0.83 8.24
C ILE A 83 -1.54 0.79 8.94
N ARG A 84 -1.46 0.68 10.25
CA ARG A 84 -2.53 1.02 11.18
C ARG A 84 -1.97 1.97 12.22
N VAL A 85 -2.64 3.11 12.44
CA VAL A 85 -2.22 4.12 13.42
C VAL A 85 -3.34 4.34 14.41
N ILE A 86 -3.02 4.27 15.68
CA ILE A 86 -3.94 4.57 16.78
C ILE A 86 -3.48 5.90 17.39
N ASN A 87 -4.31 6.93 17.29
CA ASN A 87 -4.08 8.18 18.00
C ASN A 87 -4.78 8.12 19.38
N GLY A 88 -4.04 7.76 20.40
CA GLY A 88 -4.56 7.70 21.79
C GLY A 88 -4.63 9.06 22.49
N ARG A 89 -4.44 10.17 21.75
CA ARG A 89 -4.44 11.52 22.30
C ARG A 89 -5.81 12.17 22.20
N ASP A 90 -5.96 13.27 22.92
CA ASP A 90 -7.07 14.22 22.84
C ASP A 90 -6.88 15.31 21.78
N GLN A 91 -5.81 15.23 20.98
CA GLN A 91 -5.44 16.16 19.91
C GLN A 91 -5.08 15.38 18.64
N ASP A 92 -5.25 16.03 17.49
CA ASP A 92 -4.84 15.48 16.20
C ASP A 92 -3.32 15.28 16.15
N ILE A 93 -2.88 14.27 15.38
CA ILE A 93 -1.48 14.05 15.07
C ILE A 93 -1.27 14.03 13.56
N ASP A 94 -0.10 14.46 13.10
CA ASP A 94 0.31 14.46 11.71
C ASP A 94 1.53 13.55 11.52
N LEU A 95 1.44 12.57 10.62
CA LEU A 95 2.56 11.70 10.28
C LEU A 95 3.45 12.28 9.17
N ASN A 96 3.02 13.37 8.54
CA ASN A 96 3.79 14.15 7.56
C ASN A 96 3.69 15.63 7.95
N ARG A 97 4.70 16.14 8.64
CA ARG A 97 4.70 17.45 9.29
C ARG A 97 4.33 18.60 8.37
N TYR A 98 4.87 18.58 7.14
CA TYR A 98 4.59 19.59 6.13
C TYR A 98 4.15 18.92 4.84
N SER A 99 3.12 19.44 4.20
CA SER A 99 2.58 18.89 2.95
C SER A 99 3.59 18.84 1.79
N SER A 100 4.64 19.65 1.85
CA SER A 100 5.73 19.71 0.85
C SER A 100 7.06 19.16 1.37
N SER A 101 7.10 18.60 2.58
CA SER A 101 8.34 18.11 3.18
C SER A 101 8.75 16.77 2.58
N ARG A 102 10.04 16.48 2.69
CA ARG A 102 10.63 15.18 2.40
C ARG A 102 11.03 14.45 3.68
N ASP A 103 10.32 14.71 4.77
CA ASP A 103 10.59 14.18 6.11
C ASP A 103 10.11 12.74 6.29
N GLY A 104 9.34 12.22 5.32
CA GLY A 104 8.91 10.83 5.24
C GLY A 104 9.61 10.10 4.10
N TYR A 105 10.27 8.96 4.36
CA TYR A 105 10.95 8.17 3.35
C TYR A 105 11.26 6.75 3.84
N LEU A 106 11.54 5.85 2.88
CA LEU A 106 12.25 4.60 3.13
C LEU A 106 13.72 4.82 2.83
N LEU A 107 14.59 4.60 3.81
CA LEU A 107 16.04 4.60 3.64
C LEU A 107 16.48 3.16 3.35
N LEU A 108 17.01 2.92 2.16
CA LEU A 108 17.52 1.63 1.73
C LEU A 108 18.94 1.39 2.26
N ASP A 109 19.40 0.15 2.26
CA ASP A 109 20.78 -0.20 2.66
C ASP A 109 21.85 0.40 1.74
N SER A 110 21.49 0.75 0.50
CA SER A 110 22.32 1.51 -0.44
C SER A 110 22.51 2.99 -0.05
N GLY A 111 21.75 3.51 0.91
CA GLY A 111 21.67 4.94 1.24
C GLY A 111 20.65 5.73 0.40
N GLU A 112 20.01 5.10 -0.59
CA GLU A 112 18.94 5.71 -1.38
C GLU A 112 17.70 5.95 -0.51
N ARG A 113 17.00 7.06 -0.79
CA ARG A 113 15.72 7.41 -0.13
C ARG A 113 14.58 7.35 -1.13
N LEU A 114 13.59 6.52 -0.84
CA LEU A 114 12.31 6.54 -1.53
C LEU A 114 11.37 7.45 -0.74
N TYR A 115 11.01 8.59 -1.31
CA TYR A 115 10.23 9.61 -0.59
C TYR A 115 8.75 9.29 -0.56
N LEU A 116 8.11 9.61 0.57
CA LEU A 116 6.68 9.49 0.80
C LEU A 116 5.90 10.39 -0.19
N SER A 117 4.86 9.82 -0.78
CA SER A 117 3.87 10.53 -1.60
C SER A 117 2.51 10.46 -0.91
N PRO A 118 2.19 11.43 -0.05
CA PRO A 118 0.92 11.42 0.68
C PRO A 118 -0.25 11.68 -0.27
N PRO A 119 -1.47 11.18 0.04
CA PRO A 119 -2.66 11.43 -0.75
C PRO A 119 -3.01 12.92 -0.73
N SER A 120 -3.45 13.46 -1.87
CA SER A 120 -3.80 14.89 -2.01
C SER A 120 -4.94 15.33 -1.07
N THR A 121 -5.79 14.39 -0.66
CA THR A 121 -6.90 14.64 0.29
C THR A 121 -6.45 14.75 1.74
N ASN A 122 -5.26 14.24 2.08
CA ASN A 122 -4.68 14.30 3.43
C ASN A 122 -3.14 14.34 3.35
N MET A 123 -2.60 15.44 2.84
CA MET A 123 -1.16 15.60 2.61
C MET A 123 -0.33 15.57 3.90
N ARG A 124 -0.92 15.90 5.02
CA ARG A 124 -0.26 15.84 6.33
C ARG A 124 -0.37 14.47 7.00
N LEU A 125 -1.16 13.56 6.44
CA LEU A 125 -1.53 12.29 7.08
C LEU A 125 -2.04 12.53 8.49
N SER A 126 -2.98 13.49 8.59
CA SER A 126 -3.58 13.91 9.84
C SER A 126 -4.57 12.85 10.34
N ILE A 127 -4.45 12.49 11.61
CA ILE A 127 -5.29 11.51 12.29
C ILE A 127 -5.95 12.20 13.48
N PRO A 128 -7.29 12.34 13.47
CA PRO A 128 -8.01 13.02 14.54
C PRO A 128 -7.81 12.38 15.91
N ALA A 129 -8.07 13.19 16.94
CA ALA A 129 -8.01 12.78 18.34
C ALA A 129 -8.82 11.50 18.60
N GLY A 130 -8.25 10.54 19.29
CA GLY A 130 -8.90 9.29 19.67
C GLY A 130 -9.27 8.34 18.52
N GLN A 131 -8.84 8.64 17.28
CA GLN A 131 -9.20 7.86 16.10
C GLN A 131 -8.12 6.81 15.76
N THR A 132 -8.57 5.77 15.06
CA THR A 132 -7.69 4.79 14.41
C THR A 132 -7.77 5.00 12.90
N PHE A 133 -6.61 5.05 12.26
CA PHE A 133 -6.46 5.12 10.81
C PHE A 133 -5.86 3.82 10.30
N GLU A 134 -6.41 3.27 9.23
CA GLU A 134 -5.83 2.15 8.48
C GLU A 134 -5.69 2.57 7.02
N GLY A 135 -4.54 2.27 6.42
CA GLY A 135 -4.27 2.65 5.04
C GLY A 135 -2.89 2.26 4.57
N GLU A 136 -2.48 2.86 3.47
CA GLU A 136 -1.19 2.61 2.83
C GLU A 136 -0.37 3.90 2.75
N LEU A 137 0.92 3.80 3.06
CA LEU A 137 1.92 4.80 2.73
C LEU A 137 2.56 4.43 1.40
N VAL A 138 2.52 5.34 0.43
CA VAL A 138 3.12 5.15 -0.90
C VAL A 138 4.44 5.91 -0.96
N PHE A 139 5.52 5.23 -1.32
CA PHE A 139 6.85 5.79 -1.50
C PHE A 139 7.23 5.76 -2.97
N LEU A 140 7.70 6.88 -3.50
CA LEU A 140 8.07 7.00 -4.91
C LEU A 140 9.36 6.22 -5.19
N GLY A 141 9.27 5.27 -6.09
CA GLY A 141 10.36 4.40 -6.48
C GLY A 141 10.15 2.95 -6.07
N ARG A 142 10.69 2.09 -6.90
CA ARG A 142 10.70 0.65 -6.69
C ARG A 142 11.80 0.26 -5.70
N MET A 143 11.45 -0.51 -4.69
CA MET A 143 12.43 -1.11 -3.78
C MET A 143 13.08 -2.33 -4.44
N PRO A 144 14.40 -2.31 -4.65
CA PRO A 144 15.13 -3.47 -5.20
C PRO A 144 15.21 -4.62 -4.17
N ALA A 145 15.75 -5.76 -4.60
CA ALA A 145 16.06 -6.85 -3.68
C ALA A 145 17.18 -6.41 -2.74
N ILE A 146 16.83 -6.11 -1.48
CA ILE A 146 17.71 -5.64 -0.40
C ILE A 146 17.44 -6.42 0.88
N ASN A 147 18.36 -6.34 1.83
CA ASN A 147 18.27 -7.07 3.10
C ASN A 147 17.74 -6.23 4.25
N SER A 148 17.83 -4.91 4.16
CA SER A 148 17.36 -3.99 5.20
C SER A 148 16.90 -2.67 4.59
N ALA A 149 15.92 -2.06 5.23
CA ALA A 149 15.51 -0.68 5.03
C ALA A 149 15.02 -0.09 6.35
N VAL A 150 14.92 1.22 6.41
CA VAL A 150 14.40 1.93 7.57
C VAL A 150 13.26 2.82 7.12
N LEU A 151 12.08 2.64 7.72
CA LEU A 151 10.99 3.59 7.57
C LEU A 151 11.24 4.80 8.48
N VAL A 152 11.23 5.97 7.90
CA VAL A 152 11.33 7.25 8.61
C VAL A 152 10.07 8.07 8.32
N LEU A 153 9.41 8.55 9.37
CA LEU A 153 8.30 9.50 9.28
C LEU A 153 8.61 10.68 10.19
N ASN A 154 8.39 11.91 9.71
CA ASN A 154 8.76 13.14 10.40
C ASN A 154 10.23 13.10 10.87
N GLU A 155 11.20 13.07 9.95
CA GLU A 155 12.64 12.93 10.25
C GLU A 155 13.10 13.91 11.35
N ASP A 156 12.67 15.18 11.27
CA ASP A 156 12.94 16.23 12.25
C ASP A 156 11.93 16.28 13.40
N GLY A 157 10.96 15.35 13.41
CA GLY A 157 9.96 15.22 14.46
C GLY A 157 10.60 14.66 15.74
N SER A 158 10.12 15.13 16.88
CA SER A 158 10.60 14.58 18.15
C SER A 158 10.14 13.13 18.33
N ARG A 159 11.08 12.26 18.73
CA ARG A 159 10.80 10.85 19.05
C ARG A 159 10.47 10.65 20.53
N ASP A 160 10.79 11.64 21.37
CA ASP A 160 10.71 11.51 22.82
C ASP A 160 9.73 12.52 23.48
N ASN A 161 9.24 13.49 22.71
CA ASN A 161 8.35 14.53 23.23
C ASN A 161 6.92 14.03 23.35
N GLN A 162 6.43 13.91 24.59
CA GLN A 162 5.07 13.48 24.90
C GLN A 162 3.98 14.45 24.41
N ASN A 163 4.33 15.72 24.15
CA ASN A 163 3.37 16.75 23.76
C ASN A 163 3.36 17.04 22.26
N THR A 164 4.23 16.37 21.46
CA THR A 164 4.28 16.65 20.02
C THR A 164 3.01 16.21 19.30
N ALA A 165 2.52 17.06 18.38
CA ALA A 165 1.49 16.69 17.41
C ALA A 165 2.08 16.05 16.14
N THR A 166 3.40 16.09 15.97
CA THR A 166 4.11 15.51 14.82
C THR A 166 5.13 14.49 15.29
N PRO A 167 4.67 13.28 15.71
CA PRO A 167 5.55 12.25 16.24
C PRO A 167 6.53 11.76 15.17
N GLY A 168 7.81 11.68 15.53
CA GLY A 168 8.86 11.14 14.68
C GLY A 168 9.00 9.64 14.86
N PHE A 169 9.02 8.89 13.76
CA PHE A 169 9.24 7.45 13.79
C PHE A 169 10.47 7.07 12.97
N ARG A 170 11.24 6.12 13.49
CA ARG A 170 12.33 5.47 12.79
C ARG A 170 12.27 3.97 13.08
N ILE A 171 11.94 3.16 12.08
CA ILE A 171 11.59 1.75 12.24
C ILE A 171 12.41 0.91 11.26
N ASP A 172 13.22 -0.01 11.80
CA ASP A 172 13.97 -0.95 10.99
C ASP A 172 13.02 -2.03 10.43
N LEU A 173 13.10 -2.26 9.11
CA LEU A 173 12.29 -3.25 8.41
C LEU A 173 13.08 -4.55 8.25
N PRO A 174 12.60 -5.71 8.77
CA PRO A 174 13.26 -7.00 8.62
C PRO A 174 12.99 -7.56 7.22
N LEU A 175 13.81 -7.20 6.24
CA LEU A 175 13.61 -7.55 4.83
C LEU A 175 14.27 -8.87 4.41
N ALA A 176 15.17 -9.41 5.22
CA ALA A 176 15.86 -10.66 4.90
C ALA A 176 14.83 -11.77 4.62
N THR A 177 14.87 -12.30 3.40
CA THR A 177 14.09 -13.47 3.00
C THR A 177 14.68 -14.70 3.66
N GLY A 178 14.08 -15.15 4.77
CA GLY A 178 14.38 -16.46 5.34
C GLY A 178 15.08 -16.51 6.68
N GLN A 179 14.55 -15.85 7.71
CA GLN A 179 14.72 -16.31 9.10
C GLN A 179 13.47 -15.98 9.91
N ALA A 180 12.39 -16.71 9.60
CA ALA A 180 11.33 -16.90 10.58
C ALA A 180 11.87 -17.88 11.63
N GLY A 181 12.19 -17.36 12.81
CA GLY A 181 12.15 -18.11 14.05
C GLY A 181 13.21 -19.17 14.30
N ALA A 182 14.28 -18.78 14.96
CA ALA A 182 14.92 -19.64 15.95
C ALA A 182 15.37 -18.78 17.12
N ARG A 183 14.41 -18.37 17.96
CA ARG A 183 14.75 -18.07 19.36
C ARG A 183 14.36 -19.30 20.17
N ARG A 184 15.39 -20.05 20.54
CA ARG A 184 15.34 -21.03 21.64
C ARG A 184 15.39 -20.28 22.96
#